data_f3af242c8723878b18af06c26b79bde2
#
_entry.id   f3af242c8723878b18af06c26b79bde2
#
_cell.length_a   1.000
_cell.length_b   1.000
_cell.length_c   1.000
_cell.angle_alpha   90.00
_cell.angle_beta   90.00
_cell.angle_gamma   90.00
#
_symmetry.space_group_name_H-M   'P 1'
#
loop_
_entity.id
_entity.type
_entity.pdbx_description
1 polymer ?
#
loop_
_entity_poly.entity_id
_entity_poly.type
_entity_poly.pdbx_seq_one_letter_code
_entity_poly.pdbx_strand_id
1 'polypeptide(L)'
;HRAAEKTAPIPEYHTAETNRTERGKTQKIAPTGNIQRMVDRAAKRAEGKGIGYDRWAAVHNLKQMAATVAAMEQYGFTPDELDAALVSANADLHSSTAKLKPIETAIREKKDLQKQVLAYAKTRDVRDGLKKQKTDKARKAYREKHESDFIIADAAVRYFRQKGITKLPTYKSLQAEIEQLTAEKNALYNEYRANKERVRELQTMKSNLSQMHHGEPSRQKKHEQER
;
A
#
# COMPACT_ATOMS: atom_id res chain seq x y z
N HIS A 1 11.67 68.29 10.71
CA HIS A 1 10.82 67.24 10.16
C HIS A 1 11.43 65.91 10.52
N ARG A 2 10.89 65.22 11.54
CA ARG A 2 11.22 63.85 11.92
C ARG A 2 10.31 62.91 11.11
N ALA A 3 10.89 62.06 10.29
CA ALA A 3 10.20 60.96 9.64
C ALA A 3 9.84 59.89 10.69
N ALA A 4 8.56 59.52 10.77
CA ALA A 4 8.08 58.43 11.60
C ALA A 4 8.43 57.09 10.93
N GLU A 5 9.23 56.29 11.62
CA GLU A 5 9.45 54.89 11.27
C GLU A 5 8.13 54.11 11.42
N LYS A 6 7.68 53.57 10.28
CA LYS A 6 6.55 52.61 10.27
C LYS A 6 7.14 51.24 10.69
N THR A 7 6.93 50.88 11.95
CA THR A 7 7.12 49.50 12.41
C THR A 7 6.10 48.59 11.70
N ALA A 8 6.59 47.60 10.96
CA ALA A 8 5.76 46.58 10.39
C ALA A 8 5.08 45.75 11.51
N PRO A 9 3.83 45.30 11.33
CA PRO A 9 3.17 44.49 12.34
C PRO A 9 3.86 43.13 12.45
N ILE A 10 4.11 42.74 13.70
CA ILE A 10 4.62 41.41 14.06
C ILE A 10 3.55 40.40 13.63
N PRO A 11 3.92 39.32 12.88
CA PRO A 11 2.94 38.31 12.53
C PRO A 11 2.43 37.63 13.82
N GLU A 12 1.11 37.66 14.00
CA GLU A 12 0.43 36.93 15.07
C GLU A 12 0.72 35.44 14.88
N TYR A 13 1.49 34.84 15.78
CA TYR A 13 1.61 33.40 15.89
C TYR A 13 0.24 32.88 16.36
N HIS A 14 -0.52 32.26 15.45
CA HIS A 14 -1.69 31.50 15.81
C HIS A 14 -1.25 30.38 16.73
N THR A 15 -1.53 30.53 18.02
CA THR A 15 -1.26 29.53 19.05
C THR A 15 -2.05 28.28 18.77
N ALA A 16 -1.45 27.12 19.08
CA ALA A 16 -1.98 25.76 18.85
C ALA A 16 -3.35 25.44 19.52
N GLU A 17 -4.01 26.44 20.13
CA GLU A 17 -5.31 26.27 20.79
C GLU A 17 -6.50 26.15 19.83
N THR A 18 -6.40 26.63 18.59
CA THR A 18 -7.51 26.58 17.63
C THR A 18 -7.77 25.20 17.04
N ASN A 19 -6.83 24.25 17.18
CA ASN A 19 -6.99 22.88 16.65
C ASN A 19 -7.53 21.87 17.69
N ARG A 20 -7.84 22.30 18.91
CA ARG A 20 -8.22 21.41 20.02
C ARG A 20 -9.73 21.17 20.14
N THR A 21 -10.58 21.83 19.38
CA THR A 21 -12.04 21.83 19.59
C THR A 21 -12.83 20.84 18.75
N GLU A 22 -12.20 20.09 17.82
CA GLU A 22 -12.88 19.02 17.08
C GLU A 22 -12.30 17.62 17.38
N ARG A 23 -12.38 17.19 18.65
CA ARG A 23 -12.20 15.78 19.02
C ARG A 23 -13.38 14.96 18.48
N GLY A 24 -13.25 14.42 17.29
CA GLY A 24 -14.25 13.51 16.76
C GLY A 24 -14.04 13.08 15.31
N LYS A 25 -13.27 13.82 14.53
CA LYS A 25 -12.93 13.42 13.16
C LYS A 25 -11.42 13.44 13.02
N THR A 26 -10.79 12.26 13.04
CA THR A 26 -9.40 12.11 12.61
C THR A 26 -9.30 12.61 11.17
N GLN A 27 -8.94 13.88 10.99
CA GLN A 27 -8.56 14.39 9.68
C GLN A 27 -7.41 13.50 9.20
N LYS A 28 -7.63 12.78 8.11
CA LYS A 28 -6.57 12.03 7.41
C LYS A 28 -5.65 13.07 6.77
N ILE A 29 -4.71 13.61 7.54
CA ILE A 29 -3.70 14.53 7.04
C ILE A 29 -2.83 13.76 6.05
N ALA A 30 -2.66 14.30 4.85
CA ALA A 30 -1.82 13.68 3.84
C ALA A 30 -0.36 13.61 4.32
N PRO A 31 0.39 12.52 4.01
CA PRO A 31 1.79 12.39 4.39
C PRO A 31 2.61 13.59 3.90
N THR A 32 3.50 14.12 4.72
CA THR A 32 4.36 15.25 4.35
C THR A 32 5.47 14.86 3.36
N GLY A 33 5.72 13.55 3.19
CA GLY A 33 6.57 12.95 2.16
C GLY A 33 8.08 13.22 2.28
N ASN A 34 8.52 14.04 3.23
CA ASN A 34 9.91 14.55 3.28
C ASN A 34 10.76 13.97 4.39
N ILE A 35 10.22 13.14 5.27
CA ILE A 35 10.97 12.62 6.42
C ILE A 35 11.70 11.33 6.03
N GLN A 36 13.02 11.32 6.27
CA GLN A 36 13.85 10.14 6.09
C GLN A 36 14.40 9.67 7.44
N ARG A 37 14.81 8.41 7.50
CA ARG A 37 15.46 7.87 8.69
C ARG A 37 16.80 8.57 8.91
N MET A 38 17.05 8.89 10.18
CA MET A 38 18.39 9.32 10.62
C MET A 38 19.38 8.15 10.49
N VAL A 39 20.62 8.49 10.23
CA VAL A 39 21.74 7.55 10.12
C VAL A 39 22.33 7.29 11.49
N ASP A 40 22.48 6.02 11.88
CA ASP A 40 23.28 5.66 13.04
C ASP A 40 24.77 5.86 12.70
N ARG A 41 25.31 7.01 13.14
CA ARG A 41 26.69 7.41 12.88
C ARG A 41 27.71 6.50 13.56
N ALA A 42 27.38 5.98 14.76
CA ALA A 42 28.28 5.10 15.50
C ALA A 42 28.42 3.74 14.79
N ALA A 43 27.29 3.14 14.39
CA ALA A 43 27.30 1.91 13.61
C ALA A 43 28.04 2.11 12.26
N LYS A 44 27.84 3.23 11.57
CA LYS A 44 28.50 3.50 10.28
C LYS A 44 30.01 3.73 10.40
N ARG A 45 30.49 4.29 11.50
CA ARG A 45 31.93 4.36 11.79
C ARG A 45 32.51 2.97 12.07
N ALA A 46 31.82 2.13 12.82
CA ALA A 46 32.23 0.75 13.07
C ALA A 46 32.31 -0.08 11.77
N GLU A 47 31.45 0.23 10.77
CA GLU A 47 31.51 -0.33 9.42
C GLU A 47 32.66 0.21 8.55
N GLY A 48 33.51 1.11 9.10
CA GLY A 48 34.65 1.69 8.39
C GLY A 48 34.33 2.88 7.48
N LYS A 49 33.13 3.49 7.60
CA LYS A 49 32.80 4.71 6.84
C LYS A 49 33.68 5.89 7.29
N GLY A 50 34.31 6.55 6.32
CA GLY A 50 35.26 7.62 6.56
C GLY A 50 34.63 8.94 7.08
N ILE A 51 35.48 9.88 7.47
CA ILE A 51 35.10 11.16 8.07
C ILE A 51 34.19 12.02 7.19
N GLY A 52 34.33 11.94 5.85
CA GLY A 52 33.45 12.65 4.91
C GLY A 52 32.00 12.15 5.01
N TYR A 53 31.81 10.84 5.11
CA TYR A 53 30.48 10.26 5.32
C TYR A 53 29.90 10.67 6.69
N ASP A 54 30.72 10.67 7.75
CA ASP A 54 30.26 11.05 9.08
C ASP A 54 29.80 12.52 9.14
N ARG A 55 30.52 13.44 8.48
CA ARG A 55 30.10 14.85 8.35
C ARG A 55 28.78 14.98 7.57
N TRP A 56 28.66 14.29 6.45
CA TRP A 56 27.40 14.25 5.69
C TRP A 56 26.25 13.72 6.55
N ALA A 57 26.46 12.60 7.24
CA ALA A 57 25.46 11.99 8.11
C ALA A 57 25.03 12.93 9.25
N ALA A 58 25.96 13.71 9.81
CA ALA A 58 25.63 14.72 10.83
C ALA A 58 24.66 15.78 10.29
N VAL A 59 24.95 16.33 9.11
CA VAL A 59 24.08 17.33 8.45
C VAL A 59 22.74 16.71 8.05
N HIS A 60 22.75 15.48 7.51
CA HIS A 60 21.55 14.74 7.18
C HIS A 60 20.65 14.56 8.42
N ASN A 61 21.23 14.06 9.53
CA ASN A 61 20.49 13.84 10.76
C ASN A 61 19.87 15.13 11.30
N LEU A 62 20.62 16.24 11.30
CA LEU A 62 20.08 17.53 11.74
C LEU A 62 18.85 17.96 10.92
N LYS A 63 18.92 17.78 9.60
CA LYS A 63 17.77 18.05 8.72
C LYS A 63 16.58 17.14 9.02
N GLN A 64 16.85 15.85 9.27
CA GLN A 64 15.78 14.90 9.58
C GLN A 64 15.18 15.11 10.97
N MET A 65 15.95 15.56 11.94
CA MET A 65 15.45 16.01 13.25
C MET A 65 14.46 17.16 13.08
N ALA A 66 14.86 18.22 12.40
CA ALA A 66 13.99 19.37 12.14
C ALA A 66 12.71 18.98 11.39
N ALA A 67 12.84 18.15 10.34
CA ALA A 67 11.69 17.65 9.59
C ALA A 67 10.75 16.79 10.45
N THR A 68 11.29 15.97 11.36
CA THR A 68 10.50 15.14 12.27
C THR A 68 9.70 15.99 13.25
N VAL A 69 10.33 17.00 13.86
CA VAL A 69 9.66 17.93 14.79
C VAL A 69 8.56 18.70 14.07
N ALA A 70 8.87 19.28 12.90
CA ALA A 70 7.88 20.02 12.10
C ALA A 70 6.69 19.16 11.70
N ALA A 71 6.91 17.89 11.35
CA ALA A 71 5.83 16.99 11.03
C ALA A 71 4.98 16.62 12.26
N MET A 72 5.60 16.42 13.42
CA MET A 72 4.86 16.19 14.66
C MET A 72 3.98 17.37 15.01
N GLU A 73 4.49 18.59 14.89
CA GLU A 73 3.71 19.82 15.08
C GLU A 73 2.54 19.92 14.09
N GLN A 74 2.79 19.63 12.80
CA GLN A 74 1.75 19.62 11.77
C GLN A 74 0.66 18.59 12.03
N TYR A 75 1.01 17.41 12.53
CA TYR A 75 0.04 16.38 12.92
C TYR A 75 -0.60 16.66 14.28
N GLY A 76 -0.05 17.56 15.06
CA GLY A 76 -0.50 17.84 16.44
C GLY A 76 -0.20 16.69 17.39
N PHE A 77 0.87 15.91 17.16
CA PHE A 77 1.25 14.79 18.00
C PHE A 77 2.31 15.19 19.01
N THR A 78 2.10 14.75 20.25
CA THR A 78 3.17 14.61 21.24
C THR A 78 3.91 13.28 21.02
N PRO A 79 5.15 13.12 21.57
CA PRO A 79 5.87 11.84 21.49
C PRO A 79 5.06 10.65 22.00
N ASP A 80 4.28 10.83 23.08
CA ASP A 80 3.44 9.77 23.68
C ASP A 80 2.23 9.42 22.82
N GLU A 81 1.69 10.37 22.07
CA GLU A 81 0.55 10.15 21.15
C GLU A 81 0.98 9.48 19.82
N LEU A 82 2.26 9.53 19.47
CA LEU A 82 2.78 8.94 18.24
C LEU A 82 2.58 7.42 18.20
N ASP A 83 2.71 6.73 19.32
CA ASP A 83 2.49 5.28 19.39
C ASP A 83 1.02 4.93 19.17
N ALA A 84 0.11 5.68 19.77
CA ALA A 84 -1.33 5.51 19.56
C ALA A 84 -1.71 5.80 18.08
N ALA A 85 -1.13 6.85 17.48
CA ALA A 85 -1.31 7.18 16.08
C ALA A 85 -0.78 6.09 15.14
N LEU A 86 0.37 5.48 15.48
CA LEU A 86 0.94 4.36 14.72
C LEU A 86 0.06 3.10 14.80
N VAL A 87 -0.49 2.79 15.97
CA VAL A 87 -1.45 1.68 16.13
C VAL A 87 -2.68 1.91 15.28
N SER A 88 -3.27 3.11 15.32
CA SER A 88 -4.42 3.47 14.49
C SER A 88 -4.11 3.37 12.99
N ALA A 89 -2.97 3.90 12.54
CA ALA A 89 -2.57 3.85 11.13
C ALA A 89 -2.34 2.40 10.64
N ASN A 90 -1.79 1.52 11.49
CA ASN A 90 -1.67 0.10 11.18
C ASN A 90 -3.04 -0.57 11.05
N ALA A 91 -4.00 -0.24 11.93
CA ALA A 91 -5.37 -0.76 11.83
C ALA A 91 -6.03 -0.34 10.51
N ASP A 92 -5.87 0.93 10.09
CA ASP A 92 -6.35 1.43 8.80
C ASP A 92 -5.71 0.70 7.61
N LEU A 93 -4.40 0.43 7.67
CA LEU A 93 -3.68 -0.32 6.65
C LEU A 93 -4.17 -1.78 6.56
N HIS A 94 -4.38 -2.43 7.72
CA HIS A 94 -4.94 -3.78 7.77
C HIS A 94 -6.36 -3.81 7.21
N SER A 95 -7.21 -2.85 7.54
CA SER A 95 -8.57 -2.71 7.01
C SER A 95 -8.55 -2.58 5.48
N SER A 96 -7.72 -1.68 4.94
CA SER A 96 -7.56 -1.50 3.48
C SER A 96 -7.09 -2.79 2.80
N THR A 97 -6.16 -3.51 3.41
CA THR A 97 -5.65 -4.80 2.89
C THR A 97 -6.74 -5.88 2.90
N ALA A 98 -7.55 -5.92 3.98
CA ALA A 98 -8.65 -6.87 4.09
C ALA A 98 -9.75 -6.63 3.03
N LYS A 99 -9.98 -5.38 2.63
CA LYS A 99 -10.91 -5.03 1.54
C LYS A 99 -10.35 -5.40 0.16
N LEU A 100 -9.04 -5.24 -0.07
CA LEU A 100 -8.41 -5.50 -1.38
C LEU A 100 -8.30 -6.99 -1.71
N LYS A 101 -7.93 -7.83 -0.75
CA LYS A 101 -7.72 -9.28 -0.96
C LYS A 101 -8.89 -10.01 -1.63
N PRO A 102 -10.15 -9.85 -1.17
CA PRO A 102 -11.29 -10.53 -1.79
C PRO A 102 -11.54 -10.07 -3.23
N ILE A 103 -11.35 -8.78 -3.52
CA ILE A 103 -11.53 -8.23 -4.87
C ILE A 103 -10.45 -8.80 -5.82
N GLU A 104 -9.19 -8.86 -5.38
CA GLU A 104 -8.11 -9.45 -6.18
C GLU A 104 -8.35 -10.95 -6.44
N THR A 105 -8.89 -11.65 -5.46
CA THR A 105 -9.27 -13.05 -5.63
C THR A 105 -10.41 -13.19 -6.62
N ALA A 106 -11.46 -12.37 -6.51
CA ALA A 106 -12.59 -12.36 -7.43
C ALA A 106 -12.15 -12.05 -8.88
N ILE A 107 -11.27 -11.07 -9.08
CA ILE A 107 -10.71 -10.74 -10.42
C ILE A 107 -9.98 -11.96 -10.99
N ARG A 108 -9.14 -12.63 -10.20
CA ARG A 108 -8.40 -13.82 -10.63
C ARG A 108 -9.35 -14.94 -11.03
N GLU A 109 -10.36 -15.25 -10.20
CA GLU A 109 -11.35 -16.29 -10.48
C GLU A 109 -12.17 -15.99 -11.74
N LYS A 110 -12.59 -14.74 -11.92
CA LYS A 110 -13.31 -14.32 -13.13
C LYS A 110 -12.45 -14.42 -14.39
N LYS A 111 -11.17 -14.07 -14.32
CA LYS A 111 -10.21 -14.23 -15.42
C LYS A 111 -9.98 -15.70 -15.77
N ASP A 112 -9.88 -16.57 -14.77
CA ASP A 112 -9.70 -18.01 -14.99
C ASP A 112 -10.96 -18.60 -15.61
N LEU A 113 -12.15 -18.21 -15.14
CA LEU A 113 -13.42 -18.60 -15.76
C LEU A 113 -13.51 -18.12 -17.22
N GLN A 114 -13.11 -16.88 -17.48
CA GLN A 114 -13.12 -16.30 -18.84
C GLN A 114 -12.22 -17.11 -19.80
N LYS A 115 -11.04 -17.54 -19.34
CA LYS A 115 -10.14 -18.42 -20.10
C LYS A 115 -10.81 -19.76 -20.43
N GLN A 116 -11.47 -20.38 -19.45
CA GLN A 116 -12.15 -21.67 -19.64
C GLN A 116 -13.36 -21.54 -20.58
N VAL A 117 -14.14 -20.47 -20.45
CA VAL A 117 -15.25 -20.16 -21.37
C VAL A 117 -14.74 -19.99 -22.79
N LEU A 118 -13.64 -19.27 -22.99
CA LEU A 118 -13.03 -19.06 -24.30
C LEU A 118 -12.49 -20.37 -24.90
N ALA A 119 -11.79 -21.18 -24.09
CA ALA A 119 -11.28 -22.48 -24.48
C ALA A 119 -12.43 -23.42 -24.94
N TYR A 120 -13.49 -23.46 -24.14
CA TYR A 120 -14.70 -24.23 -24.47
C TYR A 120 -15.40 -23.73 -25.73
N ALA A 121 -15.48 -22.41 -25.92
CA ALA A 121 -16.09 -21.81 -27.12
C ALA A 121 -15.31 -22.13 -28.40
N LYS A 122 -13.96 -22.16 -28.36
CA LYS A 122 -13.12 -22.52 -29.51
C LYS A 122 -13.33 -23.95 -30.00
N THR A 123 -13.72 -24.86 -29.11
CA THR A 123 -13.99 -26.27 -29.49
C THR A 123 -15.41 -26.52 -29.96
N ARG A 124 -16.24 -25.46 -30.13
CA ARG A 124 -17.67 -25.58 -30.48
C ARG A 124 -17.88 -26.34 -31.77
N ASP A 125 -17.18 -25.97 -32.83
CA ASP A 125 -17.38 -26.55 -34.17
C ASP A 125 -17.02 -28.04 -34.19
N VAL A 126 -15.95 -28.41 -33.46
CA VAL A 126 -15.54 -29.83 -33.31
C VAL A 126 -16.59 -30.62 -32.51
N ARG A 127 -17.11 -30.07 -31.44
CA ARG A 127 -18.17 -30.73 -30.64
C ARG A 127 -19.49 -30.88 -31.42
N ASP A 128 -19.83 -29.86 -32.21
CA ASP A 128 -21.02 -29.92 -33.07
C ASP A 128 -20.80 -30.86 -34.26
N GLY A 129 -19.59 -30.95 -34.78
CA GLY A 129 -19.17 -31.93 -35.79
C GLY A 129 -19.33 -33.37 -35.29
N LEU A 130 -18.98 -33.65 -34.02
CA LEU A 130 -19.22 -34.98 -33.42
C LEU A 130 -20.70 -35.37 -33.39
N LYS A 131 -21.59 -34.44 -33.07
CA LYS A 131 -23.05 -34.69 -33.04
C LYS A 131 -23.61 -35.08 -34.41
N LYS A 132 -22.95 -34.60 -35.48
CA LYS A 132 -23.37 -34.91 -36.88
C LYS A 132 -22.95 -36.31 -37.32
N GLN A 133 -22.08 -37.00 -36.59
CA GLN A 133 -21.65 -38.36 -36.93
C GLN A 133 -22.75 -39.37 -36.60
N LYS A 134 -23.18 -40.12 -37.62
CA LYS A 134 -24.34 -41.04 -37.50
C LYS A 134 -24.02 -42.39 -36.86
N THR A 135 -22.77 -42.87 -37.00
CA THR A 135 -22.38 -44.21 -36.51
C THR A 135 -21.33 -44.08 -35.42
N ASP A 136 -21.29 -45.07 -34.53
CA ASP A 136 -20.30 -45.11 -33.44
C ASP A 136 -18.86 -45.24 -33.95
N LYS A 137 -18.66 -45.95 -35.03
CA LYS A 137 -17.35 -46.05 -35.72
C LYS A 137 -16.91 -44.69 -36.23
N ALA A 138 -17.82 -43.90 -36.86
CA ALA A 138 -17.52 -42.56 -37.33
C ALA A 138 -17.25 -41.59 -36.17
N ARG A 139 -18.01 -41.70 -35.08
CA ARG A 139 -17.82 -40.89 -33.85
C ARG A 139 -16.43 -41.17 -33.23
N LYS A 140 -16.01 -42.42 -33.17
CA LYS A 140 -14.73 -42.81 -32.62
C LYS A 140 -13.57 -42.24 -33.49
N ALA A 141 -13.63 -42.47 -34.79
CA ALA A 141 -12.65 -41.91 -35.71
C ALA A 141 -12.58 -40.39 -35.69
N TYR A 142 -13.73 -39.72 -35.58
CA TYR A 142 -13.77 -38.24 -35.46
C TYR A 142 -13.17 -37.75 -34.15
N ARG A 143 -13.38 -38.43 -33.01
CA ARG A 143 -12.74 -38.11 -31.74
C ARG A 143 -11.25 -38.28 -31.78
N GLU A 144 -10.76 -39.39 -32.38
CA GLU A 144 -9.33 -39.64 -32.55
C GLU A 144 -8.67 -38.54 -33.39
N LYS A 145 -9.34 -38.12 -34.46
CA LYS A 145 -8.85 -37.03 -35.34
C LYS A 145 -8.77 -35.67 -34.62
N HIS A 146 -9.65 -35.39 -33.65
CA HIS A 146 -9.78 -34.12 -32.95
C HIS A 146 -9.53 -34.26 -31.44
N GLU A 147 -8.63 -35.19 -31.06
CA GLU A 147 -8.40 -35.57 -29.66
C GLU A 147 -8.03 -34.36 -28.79
N SER A 148 -7.13 -33.50 -29.26
CA SER A 148 -6.70 -32.31 -28.55
C SER A 148 -7.85 -31.36 -28.20
N ASP A 149 -8.76 -31.15 -29.15
CA ASP A 149 -9.93 -30.28 -28.93
C ASP A 149 -10.88 -30.86 -27.88
N PHE A 150 -11.06 -32.20 -27.90
CA PHE A 150 -11.89 -32.87 -26.89
C PHE A 150 -11.25 -32.84 -25.51
N ILE A 151 -9.93 -33.00 -25.40
CA ILE A 151 -9.20 -32.84 -24.13
C ILE A 151 -9.44 -31.45 -23.55
N ILE A 152 -9.33 -30.39 -24.35
CA ILE A 152 -9.58 -29.00 -23.97
C ILE A 152 -11.03 -28.81 -23.52
N ALA A 153 -11.99 -29.33 -24.31
CA ALA A 153 -13.41 -29.24 -23.98
C ALA A 153 -13.74 -29.95 -22.65
N ASP A 154 -13.23 -31.14 -22.45
CA ASP A 154 -13.47 -31.96 -21.26
C ASP A 154 -12.83 -31.34 -20.02
N ALA A 155 -11.64 -30.73 -20.16
CA ALA A 155 -11.00 -29.96 -19.09
C ALA A 155 -11.85 -28.74 -18.67
N ALA A 156 -12.38 -27.99 -19.64
CA ALA A 156 -13.27 -26.86 -19.36
C ALA A 156 -14.58 -27.32 -18.66
N VAL A 157 -15.19 -28.41 -19.13
CA VAL A 157 -16.42 -28.96 -18.50
C VAL A 157 -16.15 -29.42 -17.07
N ARG A 158 -15.00 -30.06 -16.80
CA ARG A 158 -14.60 -30.42 -15.42
C ARG A 158 -14.47 -29.20 -14.54
N TYR A 159 -13.82 -28.14 -15.04
CA TYR A 159 -13.70 -26.86 -14.32
C TYR A 159 -15.07 -26.28 -13.98
N PHE A 160 -16.02 -26.22 -14.94
CA PHE A 160 -17.38 -25.71 -14.70
C PHE A 160 -18.11 -26.51 -13.63
N ARG A 161 -17.99 -27.85 -13.65
CA ARG A 161 -18.61 -28.71 -12.62
C ARG A 161 -18.02 -28.45 -11.23
N GLN A 162 -16.69 -28.35 -11.12
CA GLN A 162 -16.00 -28.10 -9.86
C GLN A 162 -16.43 -26.76 -9.26
N LYS A 163 -16.67 -25.75 -10.12
CA LYS A 163 -17.14 -24.41 -9.68
C LYS A 163 -18.67 -24.31 -9.57
N GLY A 164 -19.43 -25.40 -9.78
CA GLY A 164 -20.90 -25.40 -9.70
C GLY A 164 -21.59 -24.54 -10.76
N ILE A 165 -20.92 -24.30 -11.90
CA ILE A 165 -21.45 -23.44 -12.95
C ILE A 165 -22.40 -24.24 -13.85
N THR A 166 -23.70 -23.98 -13.73
CA THR A 166 -24.74 -24.62 -14.54
C THR A 166 -25.05 -23.84 -15.80
N LYS A 167 -24.98 -22.52 -15.76
CA LYS A 167 -25.21 -21.65 -16.91
C LYS A 167 -23.91 -20.88 -17.22
N LEU A 168 -23.35 -21.09 -18.41
CA LEU A 168 -22.14 -20.43 -18.82
C LEU A 168 -22.39 -18.93 -19.06
N PRO A 169 -21.64 -18.05 -18.39
CA PRO A 169 -21.67 -16.62 -18.69
C PRO A 169 -21.04 -16.34 -20.06
N THR A 170 -21.40 -15.22 -20.66
CA THR A 170 -20.76 -14.79 -21.91
C THR A 170 -19.38 -14.18 -21.64
N TYR A 171 -18.51 -14.25 -22.63
CA TYR A 171 -17.19 -13.57 -22.54
C TYR A 171 -17.33 -12.07 -22.23
N LYS A 172 -18.30 -11.38 -22.89
CA LYS A 172 -18.56 -9.96 -22.68
C LYS A 172 -19.06 -9.65 -21.26
N SER A 173 -19.94 -10.48 -20.71
CA SER A 173 -20.39 -10.33 -19.32
C SER A 173 -19.23 -10.44 -18.32
N LEU A 174 -18.38 -11.46 -18.48
CA LEU A 174 -17.20 -11.64 -17.63
C LEU A 174 -16.21 -10.49 -17.77
N GLN A 175 -16.03 -9.98 -18.99
CA GLN A 175 -15.16 -8.84 -19.23
C GLN A 175 -15.67 -7.59 -18.49
N ALA A 176 -16.97 -7.29 -18.57
CA ALA A 176 -17.58 -6.17 -17.87
C ALA A 176 -17.45 -6.31 -16.34
N GLU A 177 -17.65 -7.51 -15.80
CA GLU A 177 -17.48 -7.78 -14.36
C GLU A 177 -16.01 -7.59 -13.93
N ILE A 178 -15.05 -8.05 -14.72
CA ILE A 178 -13.61 -7.84 -14.46
C ILE A 178 -13.24 -6.36 -14.49
N GLU A 179 -13.78 -5.59 -15.43
CA GLU A 179 -13.55 -4.16 -15.54
C GLU A 179 -14.13 -3.41 -14.33
N GLN A 180 -15.34 -3.75 -13.90
CA GLN A 180 -15.96 -3.19 -12.71
C GLN A 180 -15.13 -3.48 -11.45
N LEU A 181 -14.75 -4.74 -11.22
CA LEU A 181 -13.92 -5.13 -10.08
C LEU A 181 -12.54 -4.47 -10.13
N THR A 182 -11.98 -4.28 -11.32
CA THR A 182 -10.70 -3.59 -11.49
C THR A 182 -10.81 -2.10 -11.14
N ALA A 183 -11.90 -1.43 -11.52
CA ALA A 183 -12.16 -0.05 -11.14
C ALA A 183 -12.32 0.10 -9.61
N GLU A 184 -13.06 -0.81 -8.98
CA GLU A 184 -13.22 -0.87 -7.52
C GLU A 184 -11.87 -1.10 -6.82
N LYS A 185 -11.08 -2.08 -7.31
CA LYS A 185 -9.71 -2.31 -6.82
C LYS A 185 -8.86 -1.05 -6.88
N ASN A 186 -8.87 -0.34 -8.02
CA ASN A 186 -8.05 0.85 -8.20
C ASN A 186 -8.44 1.98 -7.24
N ALA A 187 -9.72 2.16 -6.95
CA ALA A 187 -10.20 3.13 -5.96
C ALA A 187 -9.68 2.79 -4.55
N LEU A 188 -9.83 1.53 -4.12
CA LEU A 188 -9.35 1.05 -2.83
C LEU A 188 -7.82 1.03 -2.73
N TYR A 189 -7.12 0.81 -3.84
CA TYR A 189 -5.66 0.80 -3.88
C TYR A 189 -5.05 2.17 -3.57
N ASN A 190 -5.71 3.26 -3.95
CA ASN A 190 -5.29 4.60 -3.57
C ASN A 190 -5.38 4.83 -2.05
N GLU A 191 -6.45 4.36 -1.41
CA GLU A 191 -6.59 4.39 0.05
C GLU A 191 -5.49 3.55 0.73
N TYR A 192 -5.24 2.34 0.24
CA TYR A 192 -4.18 1.48 0.73
C TYR A 192 -2.79 2.14 0.64
N ARG A 193 -2.48 2.78 -0.49
CA ARG A 193 -1.21 3.50 -0.67
C ARG A 193 -1.06 4.63 0.32
N ALA A 194 -2.10 5.45 0.51
CA ALA A 194 -2.08 6.55 1.48
C ALA A 194 -1.87 6.03 2.91
N ASN A 195 -2.57 4.97 3.32
CA ASN A 195 -2.41 4.36 4.62
C ASN A 195 -1.00 3.76 4.81
N LYS A 196 -0.45 3.12 3.78
CA LYS A 196 0.92 2.58 3.80
C LYS A 196 1.98 3.66 3.96
N GLU A 197 1.86 4.76 3.24
CA GLU A 197 2.79 5.90 3.38
C GLU A 197 2.66 6.54 4.75
N ARG A 198 1.45 6.70 5.29
CA ARG A 198 1.23 7.20 6.65
C ARG A 198 1.90 6.32 7.71
N VAL A 199 1.74 5.00 7.63
CA VAL A 199 2.43 4.07 8.55
C VAL A 199 3.95 4.23 8.44
N ARG A 200 4.48 4.29 7.23
CA ARG A 200 5.92 4.47 6.98
C ARG A 200 6.45 5.79 7.57
N GLU A 201 5.72 6.87 7.41
CA GLU A 201 6.09 8.18 7.93
C GLU A 201 6.09 8.17 9.47
N LEU A 202 5.02 7.67 10.12
CA LEU A 202 4.96 7.55 11.57
C LEU A 202 6.04 6.63 12.15
N GLN A 203 6.34 5.52 11.48
CA GLN A 203 7.47 4.64 11.86
C GLN A 203 8.81 5.36 11.75
N THR A 204 8.98 6.19 10.74
CA THR A 204 10.19 6.99 10.55
C THR A 204 10.33 8.04 11.64
N MET A 205 9.25 8.76 11.96
CA MET A 205 9.22 9.70 13.10
C MET A 205 9.59 9.01 14.40
N LYS A 206 8.97 7.88 14.71
CA LYS A 206 9.28 7.10 15.93
C LYS A 206 10.74 6.69 15.99
N SER A 207 11.29 6.19 14.88
CA SER A 207 12.71 5.82 14.78
C SER A 207 13.64 7.02 15.00
N ASN A 208 13.31 8.17 14.41
CA ASN A 208 14.10 9.38 14.56
C ASN A 208 14.06 9.91 16.00
N LEU A 209 12.88 9.96 16.63
CA LEU A 209 12.73 10.35 18.03
C LEU A 209 13.54 9.44 18.96
N SER A 210 13.48 8.14 18.75
CA SER A 210 14.27 7.18 19.53
C SER A 210 15.79 7.48 19.40
N GLN A 211 16.27 7.78 18.21
CA GLN A 211 17.67 8.16 18.01
C GLN A 211 18.03 9.52 18.62
N MET A 212 17.11 10.48 18.63
CA MET A 212 17.31 11.78 19.28
C MET A 212 17.51 11.60 20.79
N HIS A 213 16.70 10.76 21.44
CA HIS A 213 16.81 10.46 22.87
C HIS A 213 18.09 9.69 23.23
N HIS A 214 18.54 8.76 22.38
CA HIS A 214 19.76 7.98 22.63
C HIS A 214 21.04 8.76 22.25
N GLY A 215 20.92 9.80 21.43
CA GLY A 215 22.04 10.63 20.95
C GLY A 215 22.43 11.78 21.89
N GLU A 216 21.70 12.04 22.95
CA GLU A 216 22.12 12.99 23.97
C GLU A 216 23.20 12.33 24.86
N PRO A 217 24.50 12.69 24.68
CA PRO A 217 25.47 12.32 25.71
C PRO A 217 25.05 13.04 26.99
N SER A 218 24.82 12.25 28.06
CA SER A 218 24.51 12.78 29.37
C SER A 218 25.52 13.85 29.78
N ARG A 219 25.20 15.13 29.54
CA ARG A 219 25.98 16.28 30.01
C ARG A 219 26.08 16.34 31.52
N GLN A 220 25.38 15.48 32.24
CA GLN A 220 25.36 15.47 33.70
C GLN A 220 26.58 14.81 34.37
N LYS A 221 27.42 14.04 33.66
CA LYS A 221 28.59 13.38 34.33
C LYS A 221 29.91 14.17 34.34
N LYS A 222 29.98 15.35 33.74
CA LYS A 222 31.21 16.15 33.77
C LYS A 222 31.29 17.18 34.88
N HIS A 223 30.21 17.45 35.61
CA HIS A 223 30.21 18.46 36.67
C HIS A 223 30.45 17.89 38.07
N GLU A 224 30.44 16.54 38.24
CA GLU A 224 30.69 15.89 39.55
C GLU A 224 32.15 15.43 39.76
N GLN A 225 33.00 15.51 38.75
CA GLN A 225 34.44 15.14 38.90
C GLN A 225 35.39 16.32 39.10
N GLU A 226 34.89 17.54 39.19
CA GLU A 226 35.70 18.76 39.46
C GLU A 226 35.33 19.46 40.79
N ARG A 227 34.79 18.70 41.75
CA ARG A 227 34.68 19.21 43.13
C ARG A 227 35.44 18.34 44.12
#